data_39c6f092727b8fedb8e739d2cf04e54f
#
_entry.id   39c6f092727b8fedb8e739d2cf04e54f
#
_cell.length_a   1.000
_cell.length_b   1.000
_cell.length_c   1.000
_cell.angle_alpha   90.00
_cell.angle_beta   90.00
_cell.angle_gamma   90.00
#
_symmetry.space_group_name_H-M   'P 1'
#
loop_
_entity.id
_entity.type
_entity.pdbx_description
1 polymer ?
#
loop_
_entity_poly.entity_id
_entity_poly.type
_entity_poly.pdbx_seq_one_letter_code
_entity_poly.pdbx_strand_id
1 'polypeptide(L)'
;FGTSAYPVDMKGDDKMTLQELHDAICGDPVNAGYDPETKSATESKVGIAFDVAEAQPLWDAASTGDTVTIPATLTQPEMTQERLQKHLLADKLATKTTSLSGSSSNRITNVKLAAEKINGVILQPGQTFSYNDVVGQRTKANGFKEAGAYSGGQVVQEVGGGICQVSSTLYYCAMVSNLKINTRTCHYFPVAYIEPGMDATVSWGGPEFKFTNNRDYPIEIKAYVEKNSITVEIWGTDVDGSYVKMSYTANGLRATTYRTVYDKDGNEISRTVEANSTYHSHDTTPTPTPTPSATPTPTPTPTPKPQPTPNPSVYDPGDAGED
;
A
#
# COMPACT_ATOMS: atom_id res chain seq x y z
N PHE A 1 19.18 -34.63 12.59
CA PHE A 1 18.48 -34.86 13.86
C PHE A 1 19.37 -34.29 14.97
N GLY A 2 19.00 -33.14 15.55
CA GLY A 2 19.73 -32.54 16.67
C GLY A 2 18.99 -32.84 17.97
N THR A 3 19.63 -33.51 18.90
CA THR A 3 19.17 -33.62 20.29
C THR A 3 19.57 -32.34 21.00
N SER A 4 18.64 -31.48 21.39
CA SER A 4 18.89 -30.36 22.30
C SER A 4 18.43 -30.77 23.70
N ALA A 5 19.33 -30.66 24.69
CA ALA A 5 18.99 -30.87 26.09
C ALA A 5 18.45 -29.54 26.66
N TYR A 6 17.23 -29.55 27.19
CA TYR A 6 16.71 -28.46 27.97
C TYR A 6 16.87 -28.78 29.46
N PRO A 7 17.72 -28.08 30.22
CA PRO A 7 17.82 -28.29 31.66
C PRO A 7 16.52 -27.76 32.31
N VAL A 8 15.81 -28.64 32.99
CA VAL A 8 14.70 -28.28 33.87
C VAL A 8 15.26 -28.29 35.31
N ASP A 9 15.31 -27.13 35.95
CA ASP A 9 15.77 -27.00 37.33
C ASP A 9 14.63 -27.42 38.25
N MET A 10 14.74 -28.65 38.79
CA MET A 10 13.77 -29.25 39.68
C MET A 10 14.08 -28.85 41.13
N LYS A 11 13.57 -27.68 41.58
CA LYS A 11 13.74 -27.21 42.96
C LYS A 11 12.47 -27.46 43.78
N GLY A 12 12.63 -28.21 44.89
CA GLY A 12 11.68 -28.29 45.99
C GLY A 12 10.54 -29.30 45.82
N ASP A 13 9.56 -29.24 46.74
CA ASP A 13 8.39 -30.16 46.84
C ASP A 13 7.35 -29.97 45.72
N ASP A 14 7.45 -28.90 44.91
CA ASP A 14 6.59 -28.62 43.75
C ASP A 14 7.25 -29.20 42.49
N LYS A 15 7.33 -30.53 42.38
CA LYS A 15 7.79 -31.20 41.16
C LYS A 15 6.72 -31.09 40.08
N MET A 16 7.02 -30.36 38.98
CA MET A 16 6.28 -30.46 37.73
C MET A 16 6.26 -31.94 37.28
N THR A 17 5.12 -32.46 36.95
CA THR A 17 5.02 -33.79 36.35
C THR A 17 5.56 -33.79 34.92
N LEU A 18 5.96 -34.95 34.41
CA LEU A 18 6.39 -35.05 33.01
C LEU A 18 5.27 -34.66 32.03
N GLN A 19 4.01 -34.92 32.39
CA GLN A 19 2.86 -34.50 31.59
C GLN A 19 2.70 -32.97 31.56
N GLU A 20 2.85 -32.31 32.71
CA GLU A 20 2.81 -30.83 32.78
C GLU A 20 3.97 -30.20 31.99
N LEU A 21 5.15 -30.80 32.02
CA LEU A 21 6.26 -30.36 31.17
C LEU A 21 5.94 -30.54 29.69
N HIS A 22 5.41 -31.73 29.29
CA HIS A 22 4.97 -31.99 27.92
C HIS A 22 3.98 -30.91 27.46
N ASP A 23 2.91 -30.65 28.23
CA ASP A 23 1.87 -29.70 27.90
C ASP A 23 2.36 -28.24 27.83
N ALA A 24 3.43 -27.93 28.58
CA ALA A 24 4.03 -26.59 28.58
C ALA A 24 4.96 -26.33 27.41
N ILE A 25 5.69 -27.36 26.89
CA ILE A 25 6.74 -27.14 25.88
C ILE A 25 6.47 -27.80 24.54
N CYS A 26 5.64 -28.86 24.48
CA CYS A 26 5.34 -29.54 23.22
C CYS A 26 4.33 -28.75 22.40
N GLY A 27 4.53 -28.74 21.10
CA GLY A 27 3.65 -28.10 20.13
C GLY A 27 4.29 -28.00 18.76
N ASP A 28 3.49 -27.59 17.79
CA ASP A 28 3.93 -27.38 16.43
C ASP A 28 4.87 -26.17 16.30
N PRO A 29 5.75 -26.14 15.30
CA PRO A 29 6.58 -24.99 15.03
C PRO A 29 5.73 -23.76 14.70
N VAL A 30 6.13 -22.58 15.20
CA VAL A 30 5.46 -21.32 14.89
C VAL A 30 6.37 -20.46 14.01
N ASN A 31 5.90 -20.12 12.83
CA ASN A 31 6.61 -19.23 11.94
C ASN A 31 6.62 -17.80 12.47
N ALA A 32 7.69 -17.06 12.22
CA ALA A 32 7.72 -15.62 12.43
C ALA A 32 6.69 -14.93 11.54
N GLY A 33 5.99 -13.96 12.08
CA GLY A 33 5.08 -13.05 11.40
C GLY A 33 5.61 -11.61 11.44
N TYR A 34 4.84 -10.68 10.86
CA TYR A 34 5.13 -9.25 10.91
C TYR A 34 4.24 -8.57 11.94
N ASP A 35 4.85 -7.79 12.82
CA ASP A 35 4.14 -6.93 13.77
C ASP A 35 4.07 -5.50 13.21
N PRO A 36 2.90 -4.99 12.85
CA PRO A 36 2.72 -3.65 12.30
C PRO A 36 2.97 -2.51 13.30
N GLU A 37 2.89 -2.77 14.61
CA GLU A 37 3.12 -1.77 15.66
C GLU A 37 4.62 -1.54 15.86
N THR A 38 5.39 -2.62 16.02
CA THR A 38 6.85 -2.55 16.17
C THR A 38 7.59 -2.45 14.84
N LYS A 39 6.89 -2.72 13.72
CA LYS A 39 7.44 -2.78 12.35
C LYS A 39 8.60 -3.77 12.23
N SER A 40 8.49 -4.89 12.93
CA SER A 40 9.53 -5.91 13.01
C SER A 40 8.97 -7.33 12.89
N ALA A 41 9.85 -8.31 12.68
CA ALA A 41 9.48 -9.70 12.69
C ALA A 41 9.19 -10.17 14.13
N THR A 42 8.08 -10.91 14.31
CA THR A 42 7.76 -11.57 15.57
C THR A 42 8.68 -12.77 15.82
N GLU A 43 8.73 -13.22 17.06
CA GLU A 43 9.46 -14.43 17.41
C GLU A 43 8.88 -15.66 16.68
N SER A 44 9.78 -16.54 16.26
CA SER A 44 9.46 -17.88 15.77
C SER A 44 9.73 -18.90 16.89
N LYS A 45 9.03 -20.03 16.87
CA LYS A 45 9.23 -21.10 17.85
C LYS A 45 9.52 -22.41 17.15
N VAL A 46 10.49 -23.16 17.70
CA VAL A 46 10.77 -24.55 17.29
C VAL A 46 9.65 -25.44 17.82
N GLY A 47 9.11 -26.31 16.99
CA GLY A 47 8.18 -27.34 17.41
C GLY A 47 8.93 -28.43 18.19
N ILE A 48 8.37 -28.89 19.29
CA ILE A 48 8.91 -29.92 20.17
C ILE A 48 7.88 -31.00 20.35
N ALA A 49 8.28 -32.26 20.16
CA ALA A 49 7.43 -33.41 20.42
C ALA A 49 8.25 -34.54 21.07
N PHE A 50 7.75 -35.12 22.17
CA PHE A 50 8.30 -36.33 22.76
C PHE A 50 7.15 -37.22 23.27
N ASP A 51 7.41 -38.54 23.39
CA ASP A 51 6.46 -39.46 23.95
C ASP A 51 6.61 -39.51 25.47
N VAL A 52 5.52 -39.19 26.19
CA VAL A 52 5.51 -39.18 27.66
C VAL A 52 5.76 -40.56 28.24
N ALA A 53 5.21 -41.64 27.63
CA ALA A 53 5.38 -42.98 28.14
C ALA A 53 6.83 -43.49 27.96
N GLU A 54 7.48 -43.14 26.87
CA GLU A 54 8.88 -43.45 26.62
C GLU A 54 9.83 -42.67 27.53
N ALA A 55 9.49 -41.41 27.86
CA ALA A 55 10.31 -40.56 28.70
C ALA A 55 10.11 -40.76 30.22
N GLN A 56 8.96 -41.34 30.65
CA GLN A 56 8.61 -41.51 32.04
C GLN A 56 9.66 -42.24 32.87
N PRO A 57 10.27 -43.37 32.40
CA PRO A 57 11.33 -44.03 33.18
C PRO A 57 12.56 -43.17 33.43
N LEU A 58 12.91 -42.30 32.49
CA LEU A 58 14.04 -41.36 32.68
C LEU A 58 13.71 -40.31 33.71
N TRP A 59 12.45 -39.85 33.71
CA TRP A 59 11.95 -38.84 34.65
C TRP A 59 11.91 -39.39 36.08
N ASP A 60 11.39 -40.64 36.25
CA ASP A 60 11.24 -41.29 37.58
C ASP A 60 12.56 -41.68 38.20
N ALA A 61 13.58 -41.92 37.38
CA ALA A 61 14.94 -42.29 37.85
C ALA A 61 15.73 -41.07 38.35
N ALA A 62 15.29 -39.85 38.05
CA ALA A 62 15.99 -38.62 38.42
C ALA A 62 15.70 -38.17 39.85
N SER A 63 16.73 -37.70 40.54
CA SER A 63 16.67 -37.09 41.86
C SER A 63 16.64 -35.54 41.77
N THR A 64 16.18 -34.89 42.83
CA THR A 64 16.22 -33.41 42.89
C THR A 64 17.66 -32.90 42.67
N GLY A 65 17.82 -32.03 41.67
CA GLY A 65 19.11 -31.47 41.24
C GLY A 65 19.75 -32.20 40.05
N ASP A 66 19.18 -33.32 39.58
CA ASP A 66 19.66 -34.01 38.38
C ASP A 66 19.22 -33.31 37.11
N THR A 67 19.99 -33.49 36.03
CA THR A 67 19.62 -33.10 34.69
C THR A 67 19.07 -34.31 33.93
N VAL A 68 17.81 -34.23 33.50
CA VAL A 68 17.18 -35.30 32.71
C VAL A 68 17.22 -34.93 31.24
N THR A 69 17.78 -35.83 30.40
CA THR A 69 17.75 -35.67 28.93
C THR A 69 16.61 -36.51 28.36
N ILE A 70 15.58 -35.83 27.82
CA ILE A 70 14.44 -36.48 27.20
C ILE A 70 14.65 -36.48 25.67
N PRO A 71 14.61 -37.66 25.01
CA PRO A 71 14.62 -37.71 23.55
C PRO A 71 13.40 -36.97 22.97
N ALA A 72 13.63 -35.96 22.15
CA ALA A 72 12.55 -35.21 21.54
C ALA A 72 12.81 -34.96 20.07
N THR A 73 11.73 -34.91 19.28
CA THR A 73 11.77 -34.49 17.88
C THR A 73 11.63 -32.95 17.85
N LEU A 74 12.58 -32.29 17.19
CA LEU A 74 12.57 -30.85 16.99
C LEU A 74 12.23 -30.52 15.53
N THR A 75 11.20 -29.75 15.32
CA THR A 75 10.78 -29.27 14.00
C THR A 75 11.05 -27.76 13.90
N GLN A 76 11.92 -27.39 12.95
CA GLN A 76 12.23 -25.97 12.72
C GLN A 76 11.08 -25.25 12.02
N PRO A 77 10.79 -24.00 12.37
CA PRO A 77 9.85 -23.20 11.62
C PRO A 77 10.39 -22.94 10.20
N GLU A 78 9.52 -22.89 9.21
CA GLU A 78 9.88 -22.56 7.83
C GLU A 78 10.38 -21.13 7.70
N MET A 79 9.82 -20.21 8.51
CA MET A 79 10.21 -18.81 8.58
C MET A 79 10.67 -18.46 10.00
N THR A 80 11.99 -18.31 10.17
CA THR A 80 12.56 -17.83 11.43
C THR A 80 12.47 -16.29 11.54
N GLN A 81 12.48 -15.76 12.76
CA GLN A 81 12.51 -14.31 13.00
C GLN A 81 13.69 -13.64 12.28
N GLU A 82 14.88 -14.19 12.38
CA GLU A 82 16.08 -13.66 11.72
C GLU A 82 15.91 -13.62 10.19
N ARG A 83 15.41 -14.70 9.59
CA ARG A 83 15.17 -14.79 8.16
C ARG A 83 14.14 -13.74 7.71
N LEU A 84 12.99 -13.63 8.39
CA LEU A 84 11.97 -12.66 8.06
C LEU A 84 12.50 -11.22 8.23
N GLN A 85 13.16 -10.91 9.35
CA GLN A 85 13.70 -9.58 9.60
C GLN A 85 14.69 -9.14 8.51
N LYS A 86 15.51 -10.05 8.01
CA LYS A 86 16.44 -9.79 6.90
C LYS A 86 15.74 -9.49 5.58
N HIS A 87 14.58 -10.10 5.34
CA HIS A 87 13.82 -9.97 4.09
C HIS A 87 12.73 -8.88 4.13
N LEU A 88 12.49 -8.26 5.29
CA LEU A 88 11.51 -7.16 5.36
C LEU A 88 11.93 -6.00 4.44
N LEU A 89 11.08 -5.68 3.46
CA LEU A 89 11.30 -4.63 2.44
C LEU A 89 12.61 -4.78 1.64
N ALA A 90 13.20 -5.98 1.60
CA ALA A 90 14.50 -6.22 0.95
C ALA A 90 14.38 -6.69 -0.49
N ASP A 91 13.20 -7.18 -0.89
CA ASP A 91 12.99 -7.79 -2.19
C ASP A 91 12.27 -6.82 -3.14
N LYS A 92 12.79 -6.69 -4.37
CA LYS A 92 12.14 -5.92 -5.42
C LYS A 92 11.06 -6.76 -6.07
N LEU A 93 9.78 -6.50 -5.70
CA LEU A 93 8.62 -7.22 -6.22
C LEU A 93 8.27 -6.82 -7.65
N ALA A 94 8.46 -5.56 -8.00
CA ALA A 94 8.20 -5.05 -9.34
C ALA A 94 9.06 -3.83 -9.68
N THR A 95 9.29 -3.63 -10.97
CA THR A 95 9.88 -2.40 -11.52
C THR A 95 9.30 -2.12 -12.91
N LYS A 96 9.08 -0.85 -13.22
CA LYS A 96 8.73 -0.37 -14.56
C LYS A 96 9.36 0.98 -14.79
N THR A 97 9.94 1.13 -15.97
CA THR A 97 10.48 2.40 -16.45
C THR A 97 9.71 2.82 -17.70
N THR A 98 9.28 4.09 -17.74
CA THR A 98 8.64 4.68 -18.93
C THR A 98 9.38 5.94 -19.36
N SER A 99 9.49 6.13 -20.68
CA SER A 99 10.30 7.22 -21.28
C SER A 99 9.59 8.58 -21.16
N LEU A 100 10.36 9.62 -20.85
CA LEU A 100 9.98 11.02 -20.91
C LEU A 100 10.59 11.73 -22.11
N SER A 101 11.17 10.98 -23.06
CA SER A 101 11.77 11.55 -24.26
C SER A 101 10.75 12.38 -25.04
N GLY A 102 11.15 13.55 -25.51
CA GLY A 102 10.26 14.50 -26.18
C GLY A 102 9.32 15.30 -25.26
N SER A 103 9.39 15.09 -23.95
CA SER A 103 8.60 15.89 -22.99
C SER A 103 9.19 17.28 -22.79
N SER A 104 8.32 18.28 -22.61
CA SER A 104 8.75 19.62 -22.21
C SER A 104 9.33 19.64 -20.80
N SER A 105 10.15 20.63 -20.47
CA SER A 105 10.73 20.80 -19.13
C SER A 105 9.66 20.92 -18.05
N ASN A 106 8.54 21.59 -18.34
CA ASN A 106 7.41 21.70 -17.41
C ASN A 106 6.78 20.33 -17.12
N ARG A 107 6.60 19.50 -18.16
CA ARG A 107 6.07 18.13 -17.99
C ARG A 107 7.01 17.26 -17.16
N ILE A 108 8.31 17.34 -17.41
CA ILE A 108 9.33 16.62 -16.61
C ILE A 108 9.27 17.09 -15.14
N THR A 109 9.14 18.41 -14.89
CA THR A 109 8.98 18.95 -13.55
C THR A 109 7.76 18.35 -12.84
N ASN A 110 6.60 18.29 -13.51
CA ASN A 110 5.38 17.71 -12.94
C ASN A 110 5.52 16.23 -12.62
N VAL A 111 6.12 15.46 -13.53
CA VAL A 111 6.38 14.02 -13.33
C VAL A 111 7.33 13.80 -12.16
N LYS A 112 8.39 14.62 -12.06
CA LYS A 112 9.35 14.56 -10.96
C LYS A 112 8.68 14.87 -9.61
N LEU A 113 7.90 15.93 -9.52
CA LEU A 113 7.15 16.28 -8.31
C LEU A 113 6.17 15.18 -7.89
N ALA A 114 5.43 14.59 -8.84
CA ALA A 114 4.52 13.49 -8.53
C ALA A 114 5.28 12.23 -8.09
N ALA A 115 6.41 11.91 -8.71
CA ALA A 115 7.28 10.80 -8.31
C ALA A 115 7.83 11.00 -6.89
N GLU A 116 8.33 12.20 -6.56
CA GLU A 116 8.85 12.56 -5.24
C GLU A 116 7.78 12.38 -4.13
N LYS A 117 6.52 12.69 -4.43
CA LYS A 117 5.42 12.56 -3.46
C LYS A 117 5.05 11.12 -3.16
N ILE A 118 5.17 10.20 -4.11
CA ILE A 118 4.88 8.79 -3.90
C ILE A 118 6.11 8.00 -3.43
N ASN A 119 7.31 8.55 -3.60
CA ASN A 119 8.55 7.90 -3.20
C ASN A 119 8.65 7.76 -1.68
N GLY A 120 9.01 6.57 -1.19
CA GLY A 120 9.14 6.26 0.23
C GLY A 120 7.81 6.01 0.96
N VAL A 121 6.69 5.96 0.24
CA VAL A 121 5.41 5.57 0.85
C VAL A 121 5.44 4.09 1.21
N ILE A 122 5.24 3.79 2.49
CA ILE A 122 5.13 2.43 3.02
C ILE A 122 3.68 2.13 3.31
N LEU A 123 3.19 0.99 2.81
CA LEU A 123 1.86 0.47 3.11
C LEU A 123 1.98 -0.78 3.96
N GLN A 124 1.37 -0.74 5.14
CA GLN A 124 1.22 -1.91 5.99
C GLN A 124 0.22 -2.92 5.37
N PRO A 125 0.23 -4.20 5.78
CA PRO A 125 -0.81 -5.16 5.41
C PRO A 125 -2.22 -4.57 5.58
N GLY A 126 -3.07 -4.73 4.56
CA GLY A 126 -4.43 -4.20 4.53
C GLY A 126 -4.59 -2.71 4.22
N GLN A 127 -3.52 -1.92 4.23
CA GLN A 127 -3.61 -0.49 3.91
C GLN A 127 -3.83 -0.24 2.43
N THR A 128 -4.61 0.81 2.13
CA THR A 128 -4.93 1.25 0.78
C THR A 128 -4.17 2.53 0.43
N PHE A 129 -3.50 2.50 -0.71
CA PHE A 129 -2.90 3.67 -1.36
C PHE A 129 -3.96 4.40 -2.18
N SER A 130 -3.99 5.74 -2.10
CA SER A 130 -4.75 6.63 -2.96
C SER A 130 -3.80 7.63 -3.63
N TYR A 131 -3.74 7.58 -4.96
CA TYR A 131 -2.82 8.46 -5.71
C TYR A 131 -3.15 9.94 -5.50
N ASN A 132 -4.45 10.27 -5.54
CA ASN A 132 -4.87 11.66 -5.38
C ASN A 132 -4.59 12.19 -3.96
N ASP A 133 -4.79 11.38 -2.93
CA ASP A 133 -4.54 11.79 -1.54
C ASP A 133 -3.03 12.00 -1.30
N VAL A 134 -2.18 11.12 -1.83
CA VAL A 134 -0.72 11.21 -1.65
C VAL A 134 -0.10 12.33 -2.46
N VAL A 135 -0.45 12.46 -3.75
CA VAL A 135 0.11 13.50 -4.62
C VAL A 135 -0.48 14.88 -4.30
N GLY A 136 -1.74 14.91 -3.85
CA GLY A 136 -2.46 16.13 -3.52
C GLY A 136 -2.91 16.92 -4.75
N GLN A 137 -3.49 18.08 -4.54
CA GLN A 137 -3.99 18.95 -5.59
C GLN A 137 -2.83 19.52 -6.44
N ARG A 138 -2.99 19.44 -7.76
CA ARG A 138 -2.01 19.90 -8.75
C ARG A 138 -2.23 21.38 -9.02
N THR A 139 -1.57 22.24 -8.23
CA THR A 139 -1.66 23.70 -8.34
C THR A 139 -0.29 24.31 -8.58
N LYS A 140 -0.24 25.54 -9.12
CA LYS A 140 1.01 26.31 -9.24
C LYS A 140 1.65 26.56 -7.87
N ALA A 141 0.83 26.76 -6.83
CA ALA A 141 1.31 26.91 -5.45
C ALA A 141 2.04 25.67 -4.92
N ASN A 142 1.61 24.47 -5.35
CA ASN A 142 2.27 23.21 -5.04
C ASN A 142 3.45 22.88 -5.99
N GLY A 143 3.88 23.84 -6.82
CA GLY A 143 5.02 23.71 -7.71
C GLY A 143 4.72 23.10 -9.08
N PHE A 144 3.47 22.67 -9.34
CA PHE A 144 3.09 22.12 -10.63
C PHE A 144 3.01 23.22 -11.71
N LYS A 145 3.33 22.85 -12.93
CA LYS A 145 3.43 23.74 -14.09
C LYS A 145 2.40 23.34 -15.16
N GLU A 146 2.06 24.30 -16.00
CA GLU A 146 1.27 24.04 -17.21
C GLU A 146 2.08 23.18 -18.19
N ALA A 147 1.50 22.08 -18.64
CA ALA A 147 2.06 21.20 -19.64
C ALA A 147 0.94 20.49 -20.39
N GLY A 148 1.26 19.87 -21.52
CA GLY A 148 0.29 19.14 -22.33
C GLY A 148 -0.35 18.00 -21.53
N ALA A 149 -1.67 17.97 -21.55
CA ALA A 149 -2.54 16.95 -20.96
C ALA A 149 -3.68 16.62 -21.92
N TYR A 150 -4.30 15.46 -21.73
CA TYR A 150 -5.53 15.10 -22.40
C TYR A 150 -6.71 15.45 -21.51
N SER A 151 -7.57 16.36 -21.94
CA SER A 151 -8.80 16.76 -21.23
C SER A 151 -9.94 16.94 -22.23
N GLY A 152 -11.10 16.34 -21.93
CA GLY A 152 -12.27 16.44 -22.79
C GLY A 152 -12.04 15.93 -24.23
N GLY A 153 -11.10 15.03 -24.45
CA GLY A 153 -10.79 14.50 -25.78
C GLY A 153 -9.84 15.38 -26.61
N GLN A 154 -9.25 16.41 -26.03
CA GLN A 154 -8.31 17.32 -26.70
C GLN A 154 -6.98 17.39 -25.93
N VAL A 155 -5.91 17.77 -26.66
CA VAL A 155 -4.64 18.15 -26.03
C VAL A 155 -4.76 19.59 -25.55
N VAL A 156 -4.69 19.78 -24.25
CA VAL A 156 -4.77 21.10 -23.61
C VAL A 156 -3.53 21.36 -22.77
N GLN A 157 -3.29 22.64 -22.45
CA GLN A 157 -2.28 23.01 -21.46
C GLN A 157 -2.96 23.03 -20.08
N GLU A 158 -2.55 22.13 -19.19
CA GLU A 158 -3.14 21.99 -17.86
C GLU A 158 -2.05 21.93 -16.78
N VAL A 159 -2.32 22.52 -15.61
CA VAL A 159 -1.40 22.44 -14.47
C VAL A 159 -1.35 21.00 -13.97
N GLY A 160 -0.15 20.43 -13.95
CA GLY A 160 0.05 19.02 -13.61
C GLY A 160 0.07 18.06 -14.82
N GLY A 161 0.03 18.58 -16.07
CA GLY A 161 0.13 17.74 -17.26
C GLY A 161 1.35 16.80 -17.18
N GLY A 162 1.10 15.51 -17.43
CA GLY A 162 2.12 14.44 -17.40
C GLY A 162 2.06 13.48 -16.21
N ILE A 163 1.38 13.83 -15.11
CA ILE A 163 1.36 13.00 -13.87
C ILE A 163 0.70 11.62 -14.07
N CYS A 164 -0.20 11.48 -15.02
CA CYS A 164 -0.81 10.18 -15.35
C CYS A 164 0.22 9.15 -15.86
N GLN A 165 1.39 9.59 -16.31
CA GLN A 165 2.48 8.65 -16.62
C GLN A 165 3.04 8.02 -15.33
N VAL A 166 3.11 8.77 -14.22
CA VAL A 166 3.53 8.23 -12.92
C VAL A 166 2.49 7.24 -12.38
N SER A 167 1.20 7.60 -12.42
CA SER A 167 0.14 6.68 -11.95
C SER A 167 0.05 5.41 -12.80
N SER A 168 0.24 5.50 -14.12
CA SER A 168 0.27 4.33 -15.01
C SER A 168 1.47 3.42 -14.73
N THR A 169 2.65 4.01 -14.53
CA THR A 169 3.87 3.26 -14.20
C THR A 169 3.73 2.56 -12.84
N LEU A 170 3.12 3.24 -11.85
CA LEU A 170 2.81 2.66 -10.53
C LEU A 170 1.74 1.57 -10.62
N TYR A 171 0.69 1.76 -11.44
CA TYR A 171 -0.35 0.75 -11.67
C TYR A 171 0.24 -0.55 -12.21
N TYR A 172 1.13 -0.46 -13.20
CA TYR A 172 1.86 -1.63 -13.70
C TYR A 172 2.62 -2.35 -12.58
N CYS A 173 3.37 -1.60 -11.76
CA CYS A 173 4.11 -2.19 -10.64
C CYS A 173 3.18 -2.82 -9.60
N ALA A 174 2.03 -2.20 -9.30
CA ALA A 174 1.05 -2.76 -8.37
C ALA A 174 0.47 -4.10 -8.87
N MET A 175 0.18 -4.20 -10.19
CA MET A 175 -0.28 -5.45 -10.79
C MET A 175 0.80 -6.55 -10.72
N VAL A 176 2.05 -6.23 -11.07
CA VAL A 176 3.17 -7.19 -11.06
C VAL A 176 3.54 -7.63 -9.63
N SER A 177 3.34 -6.77 -8.64
CA SER A 177 3.49 -7.12 -7.21
C SER A 177 2.32 -7.91 -6.65
N ASN A 178 1.36 -8.31 -7.48
CA ASN A 178 0.13 -9.02 -7.12
C ASN A 178 -0.74 -8.30 -6.08
N LEU A 179 -0.73 -6.95 -6.11
CA LEU A 179 -1.55 -6.15 -5.21
C LEU A 179 -2.99 -6.05 -5.69
N LYS A 180 -3.92 -5.83 -4.75
CA LYS A 180 -5.35 -5.69 -5.05
C LYS A 180 -5.64 -4.30 -5.61
N ILE A 181 -6.03 -4.21 -6.87
CA ILE A 181 -6.47 -2.97 -7.49
C ILE A 181 -7.91 -2.69 -7.06
N ASN A 182 -8.14 -1.53 -6.42
CA ASN A 182 -9.46 -1.11 -5.94
C ASN A 182 -10.16 -0.20 -6.94
N THR A 183 -9.41 0.73 -7.54
CA THR A 183 -9.94 1.73 -8.48
C THR A 183 -8.90 2.04 -9.53
N ARG A 184 -9.30 1.95 -10.79
CA ARG A 184 -8.48 2.34 -11.94
C ARG A 184 -9.38 2.74 -13.11
N THR A 185 -9.04 3.81 -13.80
CA THR A 185 -9.69 4.25 -15.03
C THR A 185 -8.64 4.32 -16.15
N CYS A 186 -8.92 3.77 -17.34
CA CYS A 186 -8.05 3.96 -18.49
C CYS A 186 -8.16 5.40 -19.04
N HIS A 187 -7.17 5.83 -19.80
CA HIS A 187 -7.25 7.09 -20.51
C HIS A 187 -8.36 7.07 -21.57
N TYR A 188 -8.84 8.25 -21.94
CA TYR A 188 -9.79 8.40 -23.03
C TYR A 188 -9.16 8.01 -24.37
N PHE A 189 -7.91 8.40 -24.61
CA PHE A 189 -7.11 8.01 -25.77
C PHE A 189 -6.00 7.03 -25.41
N PRO A 190 -5.58 6.16 -26.33
CA PRO A 190 -4.38 5.34 -26.11
C PRO A 190 -3.16 6.22 -25.81
N VAL A 191 -2.39 5.82 -24.81
CA VAL A 191 -1.12 6.47 -24.47
C VAL A 191 0.04 5.67 -25.04
N ALA A 192 1.14 6.35 -25.41
CA ALA A 192 2.27 5.72 -26.08
C ALA A 192 3.38 5.22 -25.15
N TYR A 193 3.33 5.56 -23.86
CA TYR A 193 4.42 5.26 -22.92
C TYR A 193 4.26 3.94 -22.18
N ILE A 194 3.11 3.26 -22.30
CA ILE A 194 2.83 1.97 -21.68
C ILE A 194 1.89 1.14 -22.56
N GLU A 195 1.90 -0.16 -22.37
CA GLU A 195 1.09 -1.10 -23.13
C GLU A 195 -0.42 -0.86 -22.96
N PRO A 196 -1.25 -1.12 -24.00
CA PRO A 196 -2.69 -0.96 -23.92
C PRO A 196 -3.32 -1.72 -22.73
N GLY A 197 -4.19 -1.04 -21.99
CA GLY A 197 -4.86 -1.58 -20.81
C GLY A 197 -4.02 -1.55 -19.52
N MET A 198 -2.75 -1.13 -19.59
CA MET A 198 -1.85 -1.02 -18.42
C MET A 198 -1.65 0.42 -17.95
N ASP A 199 -2.46 1.34 -18.44
CA ASP A 199 -2.48 2.75 -18.06
C ASP A 199 -3.50 3.04 -16.95
N ALA A 200 -3.28 4.10 -16.19
CA ALA A 200 -4.20 4.61 -15.17
C ALA A 200 -4.24 6.14 -15.22
N THR A 201 -5.39 6.71 -15.57
CA THR A 201 -5.62 8.16 -15.57
C THR A 201 -6.04 8.65 -14.20
N VAL A 202 -5.58 9.82 -13.82
CA VAL A 202 -5.89 10.48 -12.53
C VAL A 202 -6.11 11.97 -12.73
N SER A 203 -7.08 12.53 -12.02
CA SER A 203 -7.26 13.98 -11.92
C SER A 203 -7.81 14.36 -10.55
N TRP A 204 -7.57 15.58 -10.10
CA TRP A 204 -8.09 16.04 -8.81
C TRP A 204 -9.61 16.24 -8.89
N GLY A 205 -10.34 15.54 -8.01
CA GLY A 205 -11.80 15.55 -8.03
C GLY A 205 -12.44 14.72 -9.15
N GLY A 206 -11.64 13.97 -9.92
CA GLY A 206 -12.08 13.12 -11.03
C GLY A 206 -11.54 11.69 -10.89
N PRO A 207 -11.06 11.09 -12.00
CA PRO A 207 -10.52 9.73 -11.97
C PRO A 207 -9.43 9.54 -10.91
N GLU A 208 -9.44 8.38 -10.28
CA GLU A 208 -8.56 8.01 -9.17
C GLU A 208 -7.86 6.67 -9.46
N PHE A 209 -6.69 6.50 -8.87
CA PHE A 209 -6.00 5.21 -8.82
C PHE A 209 -5.76 4.80 -7.38
N LYS A 210 -6.34 3.65 -6.99
CA LYS A 210 -6.22 3.07 -5.65
C LYS A 210 -5.87 1.60 -5.72
N PHE A 211 -5.02 1.15 -4.82
CA PHE A 211 -4.73 -0.26 -4.60
C PHE A 211 -4.49 -0.54 -3.12
N THR A 212 -4.69 -1.79 -2.69
CA THR A 212 -4.48 -2.23 -1.30
C THR A 212 -3.30 -3.18 -1.26
N ASN A 213 -2.45 -3.02 -0.25
CA ASN A 213 -1.49 -4.04 0.12
C ASN A 213 -2.22 -5.23 0.74
N ASN A 214 -2.48 -6.26 -0.06
CA ASN A 214 -3.13 -7.52 0.35
C ASN A 214 -2.11 -8.62 0.70
N ARG A 215 -0.83 -8.24 0.86
CA ARG A 215 0.24 -9.15 1.31
C ARG A 215 0.32 -9.14 2.83
N ASP A 216 0.95 -10.16 3.40
CA ASP A 216 1.14 -10.30 4.84
C ASP A 216 2.24 -9.40 5.42
N TYR A 217 3.02 -8.76 4.54
CA TYR A 217 4.18 -7.91 4.88
C TYR A 217 4.04 -6.52 4.29
N PRO A 218 4.74 -5.51 4.85
CA PRO A 218 4.72 -4.16 4.30
C PRO A 218 5.33 -4.11 2.91
N ILE A 219 4.91 -3.11 2.13
CA ILE A 219 5.51 -2.74 0.85
C ILE A 219 5.96 -1.29 0.87
N GLU A 220 7.01 -0.96 0.12
CA GLU A 220 7.51 0.40 -0.09
C GLU A 220 7.47 0.75 -1.57
N ILE A 221 6.98 1.95 -1.89
CA ILE A 221 7.03 2.51 -3.24
C ILE A 221 8.31 3.33 -3.37
N LYS A 222 9.13 3.02 -4.37
CA LYS A 222 10.26 3.86 -4.79
C LYS A 222 9.98 4.43 -6.17
N ALA A 223 10.12 5.74 -6.32
CA ALA A 223 9.85 6.43 -7.58
C ALA A 223 10.85 7.56 -7.81
N TYR A 224 11.46 7.58 -8.99
CA TYR A 224 12.48 8.56 -9.33
C TYR A 224 12.54 8.83 -10.83
N VAL A 225 13.00 10.03 -11.17
CA VAL A 225 13.19 10.45 -12.56
C VAL A 225 14.68 10.59 -12.83
N GLU A 226 15.19 9.78 -13.78
CA GLU A 226 16.56 9.79 -14.21
C GLU A 226 16.65 9.65 -15.74
N LYS A 227 17.62 10.32 -16.36
CA LYS A 227 17.96 10.17 -17.79
C LYS A 227 16.73 10.20 -18.73
N ASN A 228 15.83 11.16 -18.54
CA ASN A 228 14.59 11.28 -19.29
C ASN A 228 13.64 10.06 -19.18
N SER A 229 13.60 9.43 -18.02
CA SER A 229 12.70 8.34 -17.73
C SER A 229 12.18 8.44 -16.31
N ILE A 230 10.93 8.03 -16.07
CA ILE A 230 10.38 7.75 -14.75
C ILE A 230 10.47 6.26 -14.48
N THR A 231 11.05 5.90 -13.35
CA THR A 231 11.08 4.53 -12.83
C THR A 231 10.28 4.47 -11.56
N VAL A 232 9.42 3.46 -11.46
CA VAL A 232 8.71 3.09 -10.24
C VAL A 232 9.07 1.66 -9.89
N GLU A 233 9.32 1.42 -8.61
CA GLU A 233 9.57 0.10 -8.04
C GLU A 233 8.65 -0.10 -6.86
N ILE A 234 8.23 -1.34 -6.63
CA ILE A 234 7.61 -1.78 -5.39
C ILE A 234 8.54 -2.79 -4.74
N TRP A 235 8.94 -2.47 -3.52
CA TRP A 235 9.76 -3.32 -2.66
C TRP A 235 8.89 -3.93 -1.59
N GLY A 236 9.23 -5.13 -1.15
CA GLY A 236 8.47 -5.87 -0.14
C GLY A 236 9.25 -7.07 0.37
N THR A 237 8.53 -8.11 0.76
CA THR A 237 9.08 -9.38 1.24
C THR A 237 8.58 -10.49 0.33
N ASP A 238 9.51 -11.17 -0.32
CA ASP A 238 9.24 -12.37 -1.10
C ASP A 238 9.58 -13.60 -0.27
N VAL A 239 8.56 -14.38 0.08
CA VAL A 239 8.72 -15.55 0.96
C VAL A 239 8.61 -16.89 0.21
N ASP A 240 7.99 -16.92 -0.96
CA ASP A 240 7.67 -18.12 -1.70
C ASP A 240 8.22 -18.15 -3.13
N GLY A 241 8.79 -17.04 -3.61
CA GLY A 241 9.33 -16.90 -4.96
C GLY A 241 8.26 -16.86 -6.06
N SER A 242 6.99 -16.67 -5.70
CA SER A 242 5.91 -16.50 -6.67
C SER A 242 6.05 -15.17 -7.43
N TYR A 243 5.65 -15.14 -8.70
CA TYR A 243 5.77 -13.95 -9.52
C TYR A 243 4.59 -13.78 -10.49
N VAL A 244 4.40 -12.55 -10.96
CA VAL A 244 3.33 -12.20 -11.89
C VAL A 244 3.89 -11.85 -13.26
N LYS A 245 3.23 -12.34 -14.31
CA LYS A 245 3.39 -11.85 -15.68
C LYS A 245 2.10 -11.20 -16.15
N MET A 246 2.24 -9.97 -16.67
CA MET A 246 1.15 -9.27 -17.33
C MET A 246 1.16 -9.57 -18.83
N SER A 247 -0.05 -9.77 -19.37
CA SER A 247 -0.25 -9.87 -20.82
C SER A 247 -1.52 -9.13 -21.22
N TYR A 248 -1.66 -8.81 -22.50
CA TYR A 248 -2.88 -8.17 -23.01
C TYR A 248 -3.25 -8.69 -24.40
N THR A 249 -4.50 -8.54 -24.75
CA THR A 249 -5.00 -8.64 -26.12
C THR A 249 -5.60 -7.28 -26.50
N ALA A 250 -5.37 -6.84 -27.73
CA ALA A 250 -5.92 -5.59 -28.23
C ALA A 250 -6.59 -5.82 -29.58
N ASN A 251 -7.77 -5.20 -29.75
CA ASN A 251 -8.49 -5.16 -31.02
C ASN A 251 -9.00 -3.74 -31.23
N GLY A 252 -8.35 -3.00 -32.14
CA GLY A 252 -8.61 -1.59 -32.37
C GLY A 252 -8.43 -0.78 -31.07
N LEU A 253 -9.49 -0.14 -30.61
CA LEU A 253 -9.49 0.71 -29.41
C LEU A 253 -9.90 -0.03 -28.12
N ARG A 254 -9.92 -1.35 -28.12
CA ARG A 254 -10.24 -2.16 -26.95
C ARG A 254 -9.03 -3.00 -26.55
N ALA A 255 -8.76 -3.09 -25.25
CA ALA A 255 -7.75 -3.96 -24.70
C ALA A 255 -8.29 -4.72 -23.49
N THR A 256 -7.95 -6.00 -23.42
CA THR A 256 -8.15 -6.84 -22.22
C THR A 256 -6.79 -7.20 -21.66
N THR A 257 -6.58 -6.91 -20.39
CA THR A 257 -5.33 -7.18 -19.68
C THR A 257 -5.52 -8.40 -18.78
N TYR A 258 -4.50 -9.26 -18.73
CA TYR A 258 -4.51 -10.48 -17.94
C TYR A 258 -3.36 -10.46 -16.95
N ARG A 259 -3.64 -10.87 -15.71
CA ARG A 259 -2.68 -11.15 -14.67
C ARG A 259 -2.52 -12.66 -14.55
N THR A 260 -1.31 -13.18 -14.74
CA THR A 260 -0.99 -14.59 -14.55
C THR A 260 0.03 -14.72 -13.43
N VAL A 261 -0.32 -15.47 -12.39
CA VAL A 261 0.55 -15.75 -11.23
C VAL A 261 1.21 -17.10 -11.46
N TYR A 262 2.50 -17.15 -11.22
CA TYR A 262 3.33 -18.37 -11.31
C TYR A 262 3.98 -18.67 -9.96
N ASP A 263 4.20 -19.94 -9.68
CA ASP A 263 5.06 -20.36 -8.57
C ASP A 263 6.56 -20.15 -8.93
N LYS A 264 7.43 -20.40 -7.95
CA LYS A 264 8.88 -20.31 -8.12
C LYS A 264 9.44 -21.23 -9.20
N ASP A 265 8.75 -22.33 -9.52
CA ASP A 265 9.17 -23.34 -10.50
C ASP A 265 8.62 -23.05 -11.91
N GLY A 266 7.81 -21.98 -12.04
CA GLY A 266 7.26 -21.50 -13.31
C GLY A 266 5.93 -22.15 -13.70
N ASN A 267 5.26 -22.85 -12.79
CA ASN A 267 3.92 -23.39 -13.03
C ASN A 267 2.89 -22.27 -12.84
N GLU A 268 1.87 -22.23 -13.71
CA GLU A 268 0.78 -21.27 -13.60
C GLU A 268 -0.12 -21.66 -12.40
N ILE A 269 -0.21 -20.74 -11.42
CA ILE A 269 -1.11 -20.87 -10.27
C ILE A 269 -2.51 -20.37 -10.64
N SER A 270 -2.58 -19.20 -11.31
CA SER A 270 -3.84 -18.60 -11.70
C SER A 270 -3.66 -17.63 -12.87
N ARG A 271 -4.74 -17.46 -13.66
CA ARG A 271 -4.84 -16.43 -14.69
C ARG A 271 -6.20 -15.76 -14.61
N THR A 272 -6.21 -14.45 -14.46
CA THR A 272 -7.42 -13.64 -14.32
C THR A 272 -7.43 -12.48 -15.30
N VAL A 273 -8.64 -12.03 -15.67
CA VAL A 273 -8.80 -10.74 -16.35
C VAL A 273 -8.59 -9.65 -15.31
N GLU A 274 -7.56 -8.83 -15.52
CA GLU A 274 -7.28 -7.68 -14.66
C GLU A 274 -8.19 -6.50 -15.00
N ALA A 275 -8.28 -6.17 -16.27
CA ALA A 275 -9.08 -5.03 -16.73
C ALA A 275 -9.50 -5.16 -18.19
N ASN A 276 -10.68 -4.59 -18.49
CA ASN A 276 -11.11 -4.28 -19.85
C ASN A 276 -11.07 -2.77 -20.05
N SER A 277 -10.36 -2.32 -21.08
CA SER A 277 -10.16 -0.90 -21.40
C SER A 277 -10.76 -0.60 -22.76
N THR A 278 -11.46 0.53 -22.86
CA THR A 278 -11.99 1.04 -24.13
C THR A 278 -11.47 2.46 -24.30
N TYR A 279 -10.79 2.68 -25.42
CA TYR A 279 -10.25 3.97 -25.83
C TYR A 279 -11.10 4.58 -26.95
N HIS A 280 -10.82 5.84 -27.26
CA HIS A 280 -11.46 6.58 -28.35
C HIS A 280 -10.41 7.03 -29.36
N SER A 281 -10.80 7.28 -30.62
CA SER A 281 -9.89 7.88 -31.60
C SER A 281 -9.83 9.39 -31.41
N HIS A 282 -8.69 9.99 -31.81
CA HIS A 282 -8.54 11.44 -31.78
C HIS A 282 -9.48 12.19 -32.75
N ASP A 283 -10.08 11.47 -33.70
CA ASP A 283 -10.98 12.06 -34.71
C ASP A 283 -12.44 12.21 -34.22
N THR A 284 -12.76 11.68 -33.03
CA THR A 284 -14.08 11.86 -32.44
C THR A 284 -14.13 13.20 -31.72
N THR A 285 -14.91 14.15 -32.25
CA THR A 285 -15.28 15.37 -31.52
C THR A 285 -15.98 14.95 -30.22
N PRO A 286 -15.46 15.27 -29.03
CA PRO A 286 -16.11 14.88 -27.78
C PRO A 286 -17.50 15.54 -27.74
N THR A 287 -18.54 14.76 -27.48
CA THR A 287 -19.81 15.32 -27.05
C THR A 287 -19.51 16.10 -25.76
N PRO A 288 -19.82 17.40 -25.68
CA PRO A 288 -19.56 18.18 -24.50
C PRO A 288 -20.24 17.49 -23.31
N THR A 289 -19.45 17.01 -22.37
CA THR A 289 -19.95 16.61 -21.05
C THR A 289 -20.68 17.82 -20.49
N PRO A 290 -21.95 17.71 -20.06
CA PRO A 290 -22.66 18.87 -19.52
C PRO A 290 -21.79 19.44 -18.40
N THR A 291 -21.35 20.67 -18.59
CA THR A 291 -20.68 21.46 -17.56
C THR A 291 -21.58 21.40 -16.33
N PRO A 292 -21.11 20.98 -15.16
CA PRO A 292 -21.94 21.05 -13.97
C PRO A 292 -22.47 22.48 -13.89
N SER A 293 -23.79 22.61 -13.95
CA SER A 293 -24.48 23.89 -13.83
C SER A 293 -23.91 24.57 -12.60
N ALA A 294 -23.38 25.77 -12.77
CA ALA A 294 -22.82 26.52 -11.65
C ALA A 294 -23.85 26.50 -10.52
N THR A 295 -23.47 25.92 -9.39
CA THR A 295 -24.25 26.01 -8.16
C THR A 295 -24.58 27.48 -7.98
N PRO A 296 -25.86 27.88 -7.86
CA PRO A 296 -26.21 29.28 -7.76
C PRO A 296 -25.42 29.87 -6.59
N THR A 297 -24.66 30.91 -6.88
CA THR A 297 -23.98 31.71 -5.86
C THR A 297 -25.03 32.08 -4.83
N PRO A 298 -24.83 31.81 -3.53
CA PRO A 298 -25.81 32.19 -2.53
C PRO A 298 -26.02 33.68 -2.63
N THR A 299 -27.29 34.06 -2.85
CA THR A 299 -27.72 35.47 -2.84
C THR A 299 -27.25 36.08 -1.53
N PRO A 300 -26.53 37.23 -1.51
CA PRO A 300 -26.09 37.82 -0.28
C PRO A 300 -27.31 38.11 0.60
N THR A 301 -27.30 37.54 1.80
CA THR A 301 -28.29 37.83 2.84
C THR A 301 -28.28 39.32 3.07
N PRO A 302 -29.44 40.02 3.00
CA PRO A 302 -29.48 41.47 3.23
C PRO A 302 -28.92 41.78 4.62
N THR A 303 -27.92 42.64 4.65
CA THR A 303 -27.35 43.18 5.89
C THR A 303 -28.47 43.83 6.71
N PRO A 304 -28.66 43.47 7.97
CA PRO A 304 -29.69 44.08 8.81
C PRO A 304 -29.41 45.57 8.93
N LYS A 305 -30.48 46.38 8.69
CA LYS A 305 -30.44 47.82 8.82
C LYS A 305 -30.06 48.18 10.27
N PRO A 306 -29.18 49.16 10.51
CA PRO A 306 -28.84 49.56 11.87
C PRO A 306 -30.08 50.00 12.62
N GLN A 307 -30.29 49.39 13.77
CA GLN A 307 -31.34 49.80 14.72
C GLN A 307 -30.97 51.17 15.30
N PRO A 308 -31.90 52.14 15.37
CA PRO A 308 -31.58 53.43 15.94
C PRO A 308 -31.19 53.28 17.40
N THR A 309 -30.07 53.86 17.76
CA THR A 309 -29.58 53.98 19.15
C THR A 309 -30.59 54.75 19.98
N PRO A 310 -30.94 54.31 21.18
CA PRO A 310 -31.76 55.07 22.10
C PRO A 310 -31.03 56.36 22.49
N ASN A 311 -31.75 57.49 22.43
CA ASN A 311 -31.29 58.81 22.83
C ASN A 311 -30.93 58.77 24.34
N PRO A 312 -29.76 59.29 24.80
CA PRO A 312 -29.46 59.39 26.21
C PRO A 312 -30.43 60.34 26.86
N SER A 313 -31.24 59.86 27.82
CA SER A 313 -32.07 60.67 28.69
C SER A 313 -31.22 61.62 29.50
N VAL A 314 -31.59 62.83 29.44
CA VAL A 314 -31.07 63.97 30.22
C VAL A 314 -31.11 63.60 31.72
N TYR A 315 -29.97 63.63 32.39
CA TYR A 315 -29.82 63.54 33.82
C TYR A 315 -30.28 64.80 34.43
N ASP A 316 -31.39 64.78 35.22
CA ASP A 316 -31.86 65.86 36.09
C ASP A 316 -31.25 65.60 37.48
N PRO A 317 -30.41 66.55 38.00
CA PRO A 317 -29.90 66.49 39.35
C PRO A 317 -30.78 67.29 40.29
N GLY A 318 -31.65 66.65 41.02
CA GLY A 318 -32.42 67.30 42.06
C GLY A 318 -33.35 66.35 42.78
N ASP A 319 -32.92 65.77 43.84
CA ASP A 319 -33.50 65.92 45.17
C ASP A 319 -32.67 65.17 46.22
N ALA A 320 -32.09 65.96 47.11
CA ALA A 320 -31.52 65.53 48.38
C ALA A 320 -32.64 65.53 49.42
N GLY A 321 -32.86 64.43 50.08
CA GLY A 321 -33.82 64.28 51.19
C GLY A 321 -33.42 63.16 52.09
N GLU A 322 -32.85 63.47 53.17
CA GLU A 322 -32.75 62.95 54.50
C GLU A 322 -33.72 61.76 54.81
N ASP A 323 -33.20 60.66 55.31
CA ASP A 323 -33.17 60.12 56.70
C ASP A 323 -32.39 58.80 56.74
#